data_bc383376018038ae6d8831b119b10823
#
_entry.id   bc383376018038ae6d8831b119b10823
#
_cell.length_a   1.000
_cell.length_b   1.000
_cell.length_c   1.000
_cell.angle_alpha   90.00
_cell.angle_beta   90.00
_cell.angle_gamma   90.00
#
_symmetry.space_group_name_H-M   'P 1'
#
loop_
_entity.id
_entity.type
_entity.pdbx_description
1 polymer ?
#
loop_
_entity_poly.entity_id
_entity_poly.type
_entity_poly.pdbx_seq_one_letter_code
_entity_poly.pdbx_strand_id
1 'polypeptide(L)'
;MNRFVIPVIVFLVLAGVLYVGVRHSPNKSTMVSALLGKPAPAFELPVIGDPARRFDSRTLAGKPWVLNVWGTWCPECRVEHQTLIDIARSNVVPLVGLNWRDDDEAAQQWLAQLGNPYTVVAADREGRTAIDFGVYGAPETFFIDANGIVQYRHVGAMTPEVWQREFLSRLPQGGLP
;
A
#
# COMPACT_ATOMS: atom_id res chain seq x y z
N MET A 1 45.06 21.07 -26.72
CA MET A 1 43.89 20.79 -25.85
C MET A 1 43.98 19.35 -25.41
N ASN A 2 44.05 19.09 -24.11
CA ASN A 2 44.25 17.73 -23.60
C ASN A 2 43.07 16.85 -24.00
N ARG A 3 43.35 15.74 -24.71
CA ARG A 3 42.36 14.76 -25.21
C ARG A 3 41.44 14.21 -24.10
N PHE A 4 41.78 14.39 -22.85
CA PHE A 4 41.01 13.95 -21.67
C PHE A 4 40.08 15.06 -21.14
N VAL A 5 40.21 16.31 -21.53
CA VAL A 5 39.37 17.43 -21.03
C VAL A 5 37.96 17.33 -21.56
N ILE A 6 37.78 16.99 -22.83
CA ILE A 6 36.44 16.85 -23.44
C ILE A 6 35.62 15.74 -22.76
N PRO A 7 36.13 14.50 -22.56
CA PRO A 7 35.40 13.45 -21.84
C PRO A 7 35.01 13.84 -20.41
N VAL A 8 35.89 14.56 -19.69
CA VAL A 8 35.62 15.00 -18.33
C VAL A 8 34.47 16.05 -18.30
N ILE A 9 34.49 17.00 -19.24
CA ILE A 9 33.41 18.00 -19.34
C ILE A 9 32.08 17.32 -19.65
N VAL A 10 32.04 16.39 -20.60
CA VAL A 10 30.84 15.63 -20.96
C VAL A 10 30.31 14.85 -19.77
N PHE A 11 31.21 14.19 -19.02
CA PHE A 11 30.81 13.46 -17.80
C PHE A 11 30.18 14.38 -16.75
N LEU A 12 30.80 15.54 -16.47
CA LEU A 12 30.30 16.50 -15.50
C LEU A 12 28.94 17.08 -15.91
N VAL A 13 28.74 17.37 -17.21
CA VAL A 13 27.45 17.83 -17.73
C VAL A 13 26.37 16.76 -17.57
N LEU A 14 26.67 15.52 -17.93
CA LEU A 14 25.73 14.40 -17.76
C LEU A 14 25.40 14.15 -16.30
N ALA A 15 26.39 14.16 -15.41
CA ALA A 15 26.20 14.02 -13.97
C ALA A 15 25.32 15.15 -13.41
N GLY A 16 25.53 16.40 -13.86
CA GLY A 16 24.71 17.55 -13.50
C GLY A 16 23.26 17.42 -13.96
N VAL A 17 23.05 17.02 -15.21
CA VAL A 17 21.70 16.77 -15.75
C VAL A 17 20.98 15.65 -14.98
N LEU A 18 21.67 14.54 -14.72
CA LEU A 18 21.11 13.44 -13.93
C LEU A 18 20.78 13.88 -12.50
N TYR A 19 21.65 14.62 -11.84
CA TYR A 19 21.43 15.13 -10.50
C TYR A 19 20.21 16.04 -10.43
N VAL A 20 20.08 16.98 -11.38
CA VAL A 20 18.91 17.87 -11.49
C VAL A 20 17.65 17.06 -11.81
N GLY A 21 17.72 16.11 -12.74
CA GLY A 21 16.61 15.24 -13.11
C GLY A 21 16.10 14.40 -11.94
N VAL A 22 16.99 13.84 -11.12
CA VAL A 22 16.60 13.08 -9.92
C VAL A 22 15.97 13.98 -8.86
N ARG A 23 16.51 15.16 -8.64
CA ARG A 23 15.94 16.12 -7.67
C ARG A 23 14.58 16.69 -8.08
N HIS A 24 14.33 16.84 -9.38
CA HIS A 24 13.07 17.36 -9.93
C HIS A 24 12.12 16.22 -10.39
N SER A 25 12.47 14.96 -10.12
CA SER A 25 11.56 13.85 -10.42
C SER A 25 10.27 14.03 -9.64
N PRO A 26 9.10 14.13 -10.32
CA PRO A 26 7.83 14.29 -9.63
C PRO A 26 7.62 13.10 -8.69
N ASN A 27 7.07 13.42 -7.51
CA ASN A 27 6.78 12.43 -6.47
C ASN A 27 6.07 11.22 -7.10
N LYS A 28 6.65 10.03 -6.94
CA LYS A 28 6.08 8.75 -7.43
C LYS A 28 4.67 8.47 -6.89
N SER A 29 4.27 9.18 -5.82
CA SER A 29 2.94 9.10 -5.20
C SER A 29 1.80 9.65 -6.08
N THR A 30 2.09 10.34 -7.19
CA THR A 30 1.08 10.94 -8.08
C THR A 30 0.74 10.11 -9.31
N MET A 31 1.18 8.86 -9.39
CA MET A 31 0.68 7.98 -10.47
C MET A 31 -0.82 7.71 -10.22
N VAL A 32 -1.64 8.37 -11.04
CA VAL A 32 -3.10 8.20 -11.00
C VAL A 32 -3.42 6.72 -11.22
N SER A 33 -3.97 6.07 -10.20
CA SER A 33 -4.41 4.68 -10.33
C SER A 33 -5.52 4.62 -11.38
N ALA A 34 -5.43 3.66 -12.30
CA ALA A 34 -6.49 3.38 -13.26
C ALA A 34 -7.83 2.97 -12.58
N LEU A 35 -7.79 2.65 -11.29
CA LEU A 35 -8.94 2.26 -10.48
C LEU A 35 -9.61 3.42 -9.74
N LEU A 36 -9.01 4.62 -9.71
CA LEU A 36 -9.66 5.75 -9.04
C LEU A 36 -11.04 6.04 -9.65
N GLY A 37 -12.05 6.12 -8.79
CA GLY A 37 -13.45 6.29 -9.17
C GLY A 37 -14.10 5.05 -9.79
N LYS A 38 -13.44 3.88 -9.76
CA LYS A 38 -13.97 2.61 -10.27
C LYS A 38 -14.21 1.62 -9.13
N PRO A 39 -15.06 0.60 -9.37
CA PRO A 39 -15.24 -0.49 -8.42
C PRO A 39 -13.91 -1.18 -8.10
N ALA A 40 -13.67 -1.42 -6.81
CA ALA A 40 -12.55 -2.22 -6.35
C ALA A 40 -12.72 -3.66 -6.88
N PRO A 41 -11.65 -4.29 -7.41
CA PRO A 41 -11.69 -5.70 -7.79
C PRO A 41 -12.13 -6.58 -6.61
N ALA A 42 -13.15 -7.40 -6.83
CA ALA A 42 -13.57 -8.37 -5.83
C ALA A 42 -12.59 -9.54 -5.79
N PHE A 43 -12.27 -10.01 -4.60
CA PHE A 43 -11.38 -11.15 -4.43
C PHE A 43 -11.83 -12.05 -3.28
N GLU A 44 -11.43 -13.32 -3.36
CA GLU A 44 -11.62 -14.32 -2.32
C GLU A 44 -10.31 -15.09 -2.13
N LEU A 45 -9.67 -14.91 -0.97
CA LEU A 45 -8.35 -15.46 -0.68
C LEU A 45 -8.32 -16.22 0.65
N PRO A 46 -7.39 -17.19 0.84
CA PRO A 46 -7.13 -17.80 2.13
C PRO A 46 -6.71 -16.75 3.15
N VAL A 47 -7.01 -17.00 4.43
CA VAL A 47 -6.62 -16.12 5.55
C VAL A 47 -5.30 -16.60 6.14
N ILE A 48 -4.35 -15.71 6.34
CA ILE A 48 -3.10 -16.01 7.05
C ILE A 48 -3.43 -16.45 8.47
N GLY A 49 -2.87 -17.59 8.88
CA GLY A 49 -3.10 -18.18 10.20
C GLY A 49 -4.32 -19.10 10.31
N ASP A 50 -5.20 -19.09 9.32
CA ASP A 50 -6.34 -20.00 9.23
C ASP A 50 -6.61 -20.37 7.76
N PRO A 51 -5.84 -21.31 7.19
CA PRO A 51 -5.93 -21.65 5.76
C PRO A 51 -7.25 -22.32 5.37
N ALA A 52 -8.04 -22.81 6.33
CA ALA A 52 -9.38 -23.33 6.07
C ALA A 52 -10.41 -22.20 5.88
N ARG A 53 -10.12 -21.02 6.41
CA ARG A 53 -10.95 -19.82 6.26
C ARG A 53 -10.58 -19.06 5.00
N ARG A 54 -11.60 -18.65 4.26
CA ARG A 54 -11.44 -17.72 3.12
C ARG A 54 -12.07 -16.38 3.46
N PHE A 55 -11.43 -15.32 3.03
CA PHE A 55 -11.94 -13.97 3.12
C PHE A 55 -12.44 -13.54 1.74
N ASP A 56 -13.70 -13.16 1.68
CA ASP A 56 -14.33 -12.57 0.50
C ASP A 56 -14.51 -11.05 0.73
N SER A 57 -13.90 -10.23 -0.12
CA SER A 57 -13.98 -8.78 -0.02
C SER A 57 -15.41 -8.22 -0.14
N ARG A 58 -16.33 -8.97 -0.77
CA ARG A 58 -17.74 -8.59 -0.89
C ARG A 58 -18.45 -8.53 0.47
N THR A 59 -17.92 -9.18 1.50
CA THR A 59 -18.45 -9.10 2.87
C THR A 59 -18.32 -7.71 3.50
N LEU A 60 -17.50 -6.84 2.90
CA LEU A 60 -17.33 -5.44 3.32
C LEU A 60 -18.27 -4.47 2.58
N ALA A 61 -19.17 -4.97 1.72
CA ALA A 61 -20.14 -4.14 1.02
C ALA A 61 -20.98 -3.29 2.02
N GLY A 62 -21.20 -2.03 1.69
CA GLY A 62 -21.93 -1.10 2.55
C GLY A 62 -21.09 -0.40 3.63
N LYS A 63 -19.81 -0.74 3.76
CA LYS A 63 -18.89 -0.13 4.72
C LYS A 63 -17.61 0.35 4.01
N PRO A 64 -17.09 1.54 4.37
CA PRO A 64 -15.76 1.93 3.89
C PRO A 64 -14.70 1.02 4.52
N TRP A 65 -13.61 0.78 3.80
CA TRP A 65 -12.49 -0.02 4.28
C TRP A 65 -11.18 0.39 3.61
N VAL A 66 -10.10 -0.02 4.21
CA VAL A 66 -8.75 0.25 3.72
C VAL A 66 -8.07 -1.08 3.37
N LEU A 67 -7.48 -1.17 2.18
CA LEU A 67 -6.63 -2.27 1.75
C LEU A 67 -5.17 -1.80 1.82
N ASN A 68 -4.34 -2.49 2.59
CA ASN A 68 -2.90 -2.28 2.61
C ASN A 68 -2.19 -3.51 2.03
N VAL A 69 -1.39 -3.29 1.00
CA VAL A 69 -0.59 -4.32 0.33
C VAL A 69 0.79 -4.33 0.94
N TRP A 70 1.21 -5.48 1.47
CA TRP A 70 2.44 -5.62 2.23
C TRP A 70 3.09 -6.99 2.06
N GLY A 71 4.33 -7.12 2.52
CA GLY A 71 5.03 -8.39 2.61
C GLY A 71 6.20 -8.31 3.60
N THR A 72 6.64 -9.46 4.12
CA THR A 72 7.76 -9.54 5.07
C THR A 72 9.10 -9.14 4.44
N TRP A 73 9.22 -9.31 3.14
CA TRP A 73 10.38 -8.93 2.32
C TRP A 73 10.49 -7.41 2.08
N CYS A 74 9.49 -6.62 2.48
CA CYS A 74 9.37 -5.20 2.16
C CYS A 74 9.91 -4.33 3.32
N PRO A 75 11.04 -3.63 3.19
CA PRO A 75 11.58 -2.78 4.26
C PRO A 75 10.67 -1.61 4.62
N GLU A 76 10.05 -0.96 3.63
CA GLU A 76 9.15 0.18 3.83
C GLU A 76 7.85 -0.23 4.55
N CYS A 77 7.42 -1.50 4.39
CA CYS A 77 6.28 -2.03 5.13
C CYS A 77 6.59 -2.13 6.64
N ARG A 78 7.86 -2.37 6.99
CA ARG A 78 8.32 -2.33 8.39
C ARG A 78 8.29 -0.91 8.95
N VAL A 79 8.62 0.08 8.13
CA VAL A 79 8.60 1.50 8.54
C VAL A 79 7.17 1.96 8.87
N GLU A 80 6.19 1.60 8.03
CA GLU A 80 4.79 2.01 8.24
C GLU A 80 4.06 1.22 9.33
N HIS A 81 4.58 0.05 9.74
CA HIS A 81 3.84 -0.91 10.55
C HIS A 81 3.28 -0.33 11.85
N GLN A 82 4.09 0.49 12.58
CA GLN A 82 3.63 1.14 13.82
C GLN A 82 2.49 2.13 13.55
N THR A 83 2.54 2.87 12.45
CA THR A 83 1.44 3.76 12.04
C THR A 83 0.16 2.99 11.78
N LEU A 84 0.25 1.82 11.12
CA LEU A 84 -0.91 0.96 10.90
C LEU A 84 -1.49 0.40 12.20
N ILE A 85 -0.65 0.05 13.18
CA ILE A 85 -1.08 -0.36 14.53
C ILE A 85 -1.89 0.78 15.21
N ASP A 86 -1.40 2.01 15.11
CA ASP A 86 -2.06 3.16 15.74
C ASP A 86 -3.39 3.50 15.04
N ILE A 87 -3.44 3.35 13.70
CA ILE A 87 -4.67 3.45 12.91
C ILE A 87 -5.68 2.38 13.35
N ALA A 88 -5.24 1.12 13.47
CA ALA A 88 -6.10 0.02 13.89
C ALA A 88 -6.70 0.23 15.29
N ARG A 89 -5.91 0.77 16.23
CA ARG A 89 -6.38 1.10 17.60
C ARG A 89 -7.47 2.16 17.60
N SER A 90 -7.50 3.06 16.63
CA SER A 90 -8.56 4.07 16.53
C SER A 90 -9.91 3.48 16.13
N ASN A 91 -9.93 2.28 15.57
CA ASN A 91 -11.12 1.52 15.15
C ASN A 91 -12.11 2.31 14.27
N VAL A 92 -11.60 3.26 13.47
CA VAL A 92 -12.43 4.14 12.65
C VAL A 92 -12.79 3.53 11.28
N VAL A 93 -12.05 2.51 10.85
CA VAL A 93 -12.27 1.83 9.56
C VAL A 93 -11.63 0.44 9.59
N PRO A 94 -12.25 -0.61 9.00
CA PRO A 94 -11.61 -1.90 8.83
C PRO A 94 -10.35 -1.78 8.00
N LEU A 95 -9.24 -2.37 8.48
CA LEU A 95 -7.97 -2.44 7.77
C LEU A 95 -7.76 -3.89 7.31
N VAL A 96 -7.71 -4.10 6.01
CA VAL A 96 -7.47 -5.41 5.38
C VAL A 96 -6.02 -5.47 4.90
N GLY A 97 -5.27 -6.45 5.36
CA GLY A 97 -3.93 -6.73 4.86
C GLY A 97 -3.97 -7.67 3.66
N LEU A 98 -3.42 -7.23 2.52
CA LEU A 98 -3.14 -8.11 1.38
C LEU A 98 -1.67 -8.50 1.44
N ASN A 99 -1.39 -9.70 1.93
CA ASN A 99 -0.03 -10.23 2.01
C ASN A 99 0.38 -10.74 0.62
N TRP A 100 1.27 -9.99 -0.03
CA TRP A 100 1.57 -10.11 -1.44
C TRP A 100 2.86 -10.88 -1.70
N ARG A 101 2.74 -12.02 -2.42
CA ARG A 101 3.89 -12.86 -2.84
C ARG A 101 4.85 -13.15 -1.70
N ASP A 102 4.31 -13.65 -0.62
CA ASP A 102 5.02 -13.85 0.63
C ASP A 102 4.78 -15.27 1.16
N ASP A 103 5.57 -15.66 2.14
CA ASP A 103 5.41 -16.92 2.86
C ASP A 103 4.46 -16.74 4.04
N ASP A 104 3.48 -17.62 4.18
CA ASP A 104 2.45 -17.54 5.22
C ASP A 104 3.02 -17.64 6.65
N GLU A 105 4.03 -18.51 6.86
CA GLU A 105 4.64 -18.69 8.17
C GLU A 105 5.47 -17.46 8.55
N ALA A 106 6.21 -16.91 7.59
CA ALA A 106 6.94 -15.67 7.78
C ALA A 106 5.99 -14.50 8.10
N ALA A 107 4.87 -14.39 7.38
CA ALA A 107 3.85 -13.39 7.64
C ALA A 107 3.22 -13.53 9.03
N GLN A 108 2.90 -14.77 9.47
CA GLN A 108 2.40 -15.04 10.82
C GLN A 108 3.40 -14.64 11.90
N GLN A 109 4.68 -15.02 11.73
CA GLN A 109 5.74 -14.68 12.68
C GLN A 109 5.94 -13.16 12.77
N TRP A 110 5.91 -12.47 11.64
CA TRP A 110 5.97 -11.00 11.60
C TRP A 110 4.85 -10.37 12.43
N LEU A 111 3.60 -10.78 12.18
CA LEU A 111 2.44 -10.23 12.89
C LEU A 111 2.44 -10.61 14.39
N ALA A 112 2.94 -11.79 14.74
CA ALA A 112 3.09 -12.20 16.13
C ALA A 112 4.14 -11.35 16.89
N GLN A 113 5.23 -10.97 16.20
CA GLN A 113 6.32 -10.19 16.81
C GLN A 113 6.02 -8.69 16.88
N LEU A 114 5.40 -8.14 15.86
CA LEU A 114 5.21 -6.68 15.72
C LEU A 114 3.78 -6.21 16.05
N GLY A 115 2.86 -7.15 16.28
CA GLY A 115 1.44 -6.89 16.39
C GLY A 115 0.71 -6.98 15.05
N ASN A 116 -0.60 -7.23 15.11
CA ASN A 116 -1.44 -7.34 13.92
C ASN A 116 -2.39 -6.14 13.82
N PRO A 117 -2.19 -5.22 12.86
CA PRO A 117 -3.08 -4.07 12.66
C PRO A 117 -4.35 -4.43 11.86
N TYR A 118 -4.41 -5.62 11.26
CA TYR A 118 -5.44 -5.93 10.29
C TYR A 118 -6.63 -6.65 10.92
N THR A 119 -7.83 -6.30 10.47
CA THR A 119 -9.06 -7.04 10.76
C THR A 119 -8.99 -8.45 10.16
N VAL A 120 -8.36 -8.57 9.00
CA VAL A 120 -8.10 -9.82 8.30
C VAL A 120 -6.87 -9.68 7.43
N VAL A 121 -6.11 -10.76 7.28
CA VAL A 121 -4.97 -10.83 6.36
C VAL A 121 -5.24 -11.86 5.29
N ALA A 122 -5.39 -11.40 4.05
CA ALA A 122 -5.62 -12.23 2.88
C ALA A 122 -4.29 -12.61 2.21
N ALA A 123 -4.07 -13.88 1.93
CA ALA A 123 -2.83 -14.40 1.34
C ALA A 123 -2.89 -14.40 -0.19
N ASP A 124 -2.29 -13.41 -0.83
CA ASP A 124 -2.16 -13.30 -2.29
C ASP A 124 -0.80 -13.86 -2.76
N ARG A 125 -0.61 -15.17 -2.56
CA ARG A 125 0.66 -15.87 -2.84
C ARG A 125 1.10 -15.75 -4.29
N GLU A 126 0.15 -15.79 -5.24
CA GLU A 126 0.40 -15.67 -6.66
C GLU A 126 0.49 -14.19 -7.12
N GLY A 127 0.01 -13.26 -6.32
CA GLY A 127 0.03 -11.84 -6.61
C GLY A 127 -1.03 -11.39 -7.62
N ARG A 128 -2.06 -12.19 -7.87
CA ARG A 128 -3.11 -11.88 -8.86
C ARG A 128 -3.99 -10.73 -8.41
N THR A 129 -4.41 -10.77 -7.14
CA THR A 129 -5.24 -9.69 -6.57
C THR A 129 -4.49 -8.36 -6.59
N ALA A 130 -3.22 -8.36 -6.21
CA ALA A 130 -2.40 -7.14 -6.29
C ALA A 130 -2.31 -6.61 -7.73
N ILE A 131 -2.18 -7.49 -8.75
CA ILE A 131 -2.18 -7.11 -10.17
C ILE A 131 -3.54 -6.49 -10.55
N ASP A 132 -4.66 -7.07 -10.14
CA ASP A 132 -6.00 -6.55 -10.43
C ASP A 132 -6.19 -5.15 -9.82
N PHE A 133 -5.59 -4.87 -8.66
CA PHE A 133 -5.50 -3.54 -8.04
C PHE A 133 -4.48 -2.61 -8.72
N GLY A 134 -3.73 -3.09 -9.70
CA GLY A 134 -2.69 -2.33 -10.39
C GLY A 134 -1.49 -2.02 -9.51
N VAL A 135 -1.23 -2.87 -8.50
CA VAL A 135 -0.07 -2.78 -7.60
C VAL A 135 1.20 -3.12 -8.37
N TYR A 136 2.22 -2.31 -8.22
CA TYR A 136 3.55 -2.57 -8.80
C TYR A 136 4.67 -2.61 -7.77
N GLY A 137 4.36 -2.35 -6.51
CA GLY A 137 5.30 -2.39 -5.38
C GLY A 137 4.57 -2.45 -4.04
N ALA A 138 5.32 -2.67 -2.97
CA ALA A 138 4.82 -2.57 -1.61
C ALA A 138 5.67 -1.55 -0.82
N PRO A 139 5.07 -0.80 0.12
CA PRO A 139 3.64 -0.83 0.45
C PRO A 139 2.80 0.05 -0.48
N GLU A 140 1.57 -0.35 -0.67
CA GLU A 140 0.52 0.47 -1.29
C GLU A 140 -0.77 0.36 -0.49
N THR A 141 -1.48 1.48 -0.33
CA THR A 141 -2.69 1.52 0.49
C THR A 141 -3.83 2.16 -0.29
N PHE A 142 -4.98 1.49 -0.30
CA PHE A 142 -6.18 1.93 -1.02
C PHE A 142 -7.29 2.26 -0.02
N PHE A 143 -8.01 3.35 -0.25
CA PHE A 143 -9.26 3.66 0.42
C PHE A 143 -10.42 3.31 -0.49
N ILE A 144 -11.31 2.43 -0.01
CA ILE A 144 -12.52 1.99 -0.69
C ILE A 144 -13.72 2.50 0.10
N ASP A 145 -14.65 3.17 -0.57
CA ASP A 145 -15.86 3.69 0.07
C ASP A 145 -16.92 2.60 0.30
N ALA A 146 -18.04 2.99 0.93
CA ALA A 146 -19.16 2.09 1.22
C ALA A 146 -19.85 1.53 -0.04
N ASN A 147 -19.68 2.18 -1.20
CA ASN A 147 -20.19 1.71 -2.49
C ASN A 147 -19.19 0.75 -3.18
N GLY A 148 -18.06 0.46 -2.55
CA GLY A 148 -17.01 -0.38 -3.11
C GLY A 148 -16.15 0.33 -4.16
N ILE A 149 -16.17 1.68 -4.20
CA ILE A 149 -15.41 2.46 -5.18
C ILE A 149 -14.04 2.85 -4.58
N VAL A 150 -12.97 2.68 -5.35
CA VAL A 150 -11.62 3.14 -4.97
C VAL A 150 -11.56 4.66 -5.03
N GLN A 151 -11.50 5.31 -3.88
CA GLN A 151 -11.48 6.76 -3.76
C GLN A 151 -10.07 7.34 -3.68
N TYR A 152 -9.10 6.55 -3.20
CA TYR A 152 -7.72 7.00 -3.07
C TYR A 152 -6.74 5.83 -3.09
N ARG A 153 -5.52 6.09 -3.59
CA ARG A 153 -4.38 5.18 -3.53
C ARG A 153 -3.15 5.94 -3.06
N HIS A 154 -2.49 5.43 -2.05
CA HIS A 154 -1.18 5.88 -1.60
C HIS A 154 -0.12 4.86 -2.01
N VAL A 155 1.00 5.34 -2.55
CA VAL A 155 2.17 4.53 -2.90
C VAL A 155 3.31 4.93 -1.98
N GLY A 156 3.86 3.97 -1.26
CA GLY A 156 4.90 4.16 -0.25
C GLY A 156 4.38 4.02 1.17
N ALA A 157 5.28 4.18 2.15
CA ALA A 157 4.96 3.96 3.55
C ALA A 157 3.87 4.93 4.06
N MET A 158 2.90 4.39 4.78
CA MET A 158 1.86 5.16 5.46
C MET A 158 2.47 5.96 6.61
N THR A 159 2.26 7.28 6.59
CA THR A 159 2.63 8.15 7.71
C THR A 159 1.39 8.73 8.39
N PRO A 160 1.50 9.19 9.65
CA PRO A 160 0.38 9.87 10.32
C PRO A 160 -0.19 11.05 9.53
N GLU A 161 0.67 11.82 8.85
CA GLU A 161 0.26 12.97 8.05
C GLU A 161 -0.51 12.55 6.80
N VAL A 162 -0.05 11.49 6.10
CA VAL A 162 -0.76 10.91 4.95
C VAL A 162 -2.11 10.37 5.39
N TRP A 163 -2.15 9.64 6.50
CA TRP A 163 -3.39 9.12 7.05
C TRP A 163 -4.41 10.22 7.33
N GLN A 164 -4.02 11.25 8.06
CA GLN A 164 -4.91 12.36 8.42
C GLN A 164 -5.41 13.11 7.21
N ARG A 165 -4.51 13.47 6.29
CA ARG A 165 -4.85 14.31 5.13
C ARG A 165 -5.65 13.55 4.08
N GLU A 166 -5.28 12.30 3.79
CA GLU A 166 -5.77 11.60 2.61
C GLU A 166 -6.81 10.52 2.91
N PHE A 167 -6.77 9.89 4.08
CA PHE A 167 -7.67 8.80 4.43
C PHE A 167 -8.77 9.25 5.39
N LEU A 168 -8.38 9.84 6.52
CA LEU A 168 -9.33 10.24 7.55
C LEU A 168 -10.33 11.29 7.05
N SER A 169 -9.89 12.21 6.18
CA SER A 169 -10.76 13.22 5.56
C SER A 169 -11.84 12.64 4.63
N ARG A 170 -11.69 11.41 4.17
CA ARG A 170 -12.62 10.70 3.30
C ARG A 170 -13.61 9.80 4.05
N LEU A 171 -13.37 9.58 5.34
CA LEU A 171 -14.30 8.83 6.17
C LEU A 171 -15.59 9.64 6.40
N PRO A 172 -16.76 8.99 6.48
CA PRO A 172 -18.00 9.65 6.85
C PRO A 172 -17.86 10.35 8.20
N GLN A 173 -18.24 11.63 8.27
CA GLN A 173 -18.27 12.35 9.54
C GLN A 173 -19.40 11.76 10.40
N GLY A 174 -19.04 11.01 11.47
CA GLY A 174 -20.01 10.38 12.37
C GLY A 174 -19.68 8.96 12.81
N GLY A 175 -18.54 8.43 12.42
CA GLY A 175 -18.14 7.05 12.73
C GLY A 175 -18.83 6.02 11.84
N LEU A 176 -18.39 4.75 11.93
CA LEU A 176 -19.08 3.62 11.31
C LEU A 176 -20.41 3.36 12.07
N PRO A 177 -21.50 3.04 11.37
CA PRO A 177 -22.77 2.65 12.01
C PRO A 177 -22.63 1.35 12.78
#